data_df355e86953e6178abf6555346ce661d
#
_entry.id   df355e86953e6178abf6555346ce661d
#
_cell.length_a   1.000
_cell.length_b   1.000
_cell.length_c   1.000
_cell.angle_alpha   90.00
_cell.angle_beta   90.00
_cell.angle_gamma   90.00
#
_symmetry.space_group_name_H-M   'P 1'
#
loop_
_entity.id
_entity.type
_entity.pdbx_description
1 polymer ?
#
loop_
_entity_poly.entity_id
_entity_poly.type
_entity_poly.pdbx_seq_one_letter_code
_entity_poly.pdbx_strand_id
1 'polypeptide(L)'
;ARALKPGCKADCALVLEGKQGAGKSSILRALAGDDWFHDGLSDMHGKDASAALRGKWIIELPELSAMRRSDTEAVKAFLSRTEERYRPAYGRSEVIEPRRCVFAGTTNRNDYLTDDTGGRRFWPVTVGAVKLDELTQDREQIWAEAVDLYRNGVRWWLDRLDERAAAAVVATRA
;
A
#
# COMPACT_ATOMS: atom_id res chain seq x y z
N ALA A 1 -11.35 -1.30 4.07
CA ALA A 1 -11.74 -2.70 4.24
C ALA A 1 -10.87 -3.41 5.29
N ARG A 2 -9.55 -3.56 5.14
CA ARG A 2 -8.67 -4.34 6.06
C ARG A 2 -8.70 -3.89 7.52
N ALA A 3 -8.86 -2.60 7.79
CA ALA A 3 -8.99 -2.11 9.15
C ALA A 3 -10.28 -2.64 9.83
N LEU A 4 -11.37 -2.78 9.05
CA LEU A 4 -12.68 -3.23 9.53
C LEU A 4 -12.85 -4.75 9.46
N LYS A 5 -12.20 -5.41 8.50
CA LYS A 5 -12.17 -6.87 8.32
C LYS A 5 -10.74 -7.34 8.16
N PRO A 6 -10.00 -7.51 9.27
CA PRO A 6 -8.63 -7.98 9.23
C PRO A 6 -8.49 -9.30 8.47
N GLY A 7 -7.40 -9.45 7.72
CA GLY A 7 -7.14 -10.64 6.91
C GLY A 7 -7.92 -10.72 5.60
N CYS A 8 -8.82 -9.77 5.29
CA CYS A 8 -9.48 -9.79 3.98
C CYS A 8 -8.46 -9.56 2.86
N LYS A 9 -8.77 -10.08 1.67
CA LYS A 9 -7.91 -9.90 0.50
C LYS A 9 -7.82 -8.43 0.10
N ALA A 10 -6.61 -7.88 0.08
CA ALA A 10 -6.26 -6.56 -0.43
C ALA A 10 -4.79 -6.61 -0.90
N ASP A 11 -4.59 -7.26 -2.05
CA ASP A 11 -3.28 -7.58 -2.63
C ASP A 11 -2.81 -6.51 -3.64
N CYS A 12 -3.35 -5.32 -3.53
CA CYS A 12 -2.98 -4.16 -4.33
C CYS A 12 -2.25 -3.10 -3.50
N ALA A 13 -1.53 -2.24 -4.19
CA ALA A 13 -0.86 -1.07 -3.65
C ALA A 13 -1.16 0.15 -4.53
N LEU A 14 -1.60 1.24 -3.92
CA LEU A 14 -1.65 2.54 -4.58
C LEU A 14 -0.22 3.02 -4.81
N VAL A 15 0.11 3.49 -6.00
CA VAL A 15 1.43 4.02 -6.31
C VAL A 15 1.33 5.50 -6.69
N LEU A 16 1.90 6.35 -5.85
CA LEU A 16 1.95 7.78 -6.08
C LEU A 16 3.17 8.13 -6.94
N GLU A 17 2.92 8.56 -8.17
CA GLU A 17 3.93 8.97 -9.15
C GLU A 17 4.08 10.50 -9.15
N GLY A 18 5.30 11.00 -9.21
CA GLY A 18 5.53 12.45 -9.35
C GLY A 18 6.93 12.86 -8.97
N LYS A 19 7.28 14.11 -9.22
CA LYS A 19 8.61 14.67 -8.97
C LYS A 19 9.04 14.44 -7.52
N GLN A 20 10.35 14.40 -7.30
CA GLN A 20 10.91 14.44 -5.95
C GLN A 20 10.45 15.72 -5.24
N GLY A 21 10.12 15.61 -3.95
CA GLY A 21 9.62 16.73 -3.17
C GLY A 21 8.14 17.08 -3.40
N ALA A 22 7.41 16.33 -4.24
CA ALA A 22 5.98 16.58 -4.49
C ALA A 22 5.03 16.23 -3.31
N GLY A 23 5.55 15.85 -2.16
CA GLY A 23 4.73 15.56 -0.97
C GLY A 23 4.05 14.19 -0.97
N LYS A 24 4.48 13.24 -1.80
CA LYS A 24 3.86 11.89 -1.91
C LYS A 24 3.79 11.15 -0.57
N SER A 25 4.90 11.05 0.14
CA SER A 25 4.94 10.41 1.47
C SER A 25 4.15 11.20 2.51
N SER A 26 4.11 12.54 2.38
CA SER A 26 3.33 13.40 3.26
C SER A 26 1.82 13.16 3.10
N ILE A 27 1.34 12.90 1.88
CA ILE A 27 -0.06 12.49 1.63
C ILE A 27 -0.39 11.21 2.41
N LEU A 28 0.45 10.19 2.28
CA LEU A 28 0.23 8.90 2.93
C LEU A 28 0.25 9.03 4.46
N ARG A 29 1.19 9.80 4.98
CA ARG A 29 1.31 10.10 6.42
C ARG A 29 0.11 10.89 6.92
N ALA A 30 -0.34 11.92 6.20
CA ALA A 30 -1.51 12.71 6.57
C ALA A 30 -2.78 11.87 6.61
N LEU A 31 -2.97 10.97 5.64
CA LEU A 31 -4.12 10.05 5.62
C LEU A 31 -4.08 9.04 6.77
N ALA A 32 -2.93 8.44 7.05
CA ALA A 32 -2.82 7.46 8.12
C ALA A 32 -2.88 8.10 9.51
N GLY A 33 -2.20 9.23 9.70
CA GLY A 33 -1.76 9.74 10.98
C GLY A 33 -0.44 9.10 11.42
N ASP A 34 0.35 9.81 12.21
CA ASP A 34 1.71 9.41 12.58
C ASP A 34 1.77 8.04 13.28
N ASP A 35 0.81 7.77 14.17
CA ASP A 35 0.78 6.52 14.92
C ASP A 35 0.54 5.30 14.04
N TRP A 36 -0.19 5.45 12.92
CA TRP A 36 -0.59 4.36 12.04
C TRP A 36 0.13 4.34 10.69
N PHE A 37 1.05 5.27 10.47
CA PHE A 37 1.92 5.31 9.31
C PHE A 37 3.25 4.59 9.59
N HIS A 38 3.78 3.92 8.56
CA HIS A 38 5.14 3.39 8.57
C HIS A 38 5.84 3.77 7.26
N ASP A 39 6.93 4.50 7.37
CA ASP A 39 7.75 4.91 6.24
C ASP A 39 8.87 3.89 5.97
N GLY A 40 8.59 3.02 5.05
CA GLY A 40 9.59 2.11 4.53
C GLY A 40 9.73 0.80 5.29
N LEU A 41 9.53 -0.28 4.57
CA LEU A 41 9.99 -1.61 4.93
C LEU A 41 11.33 -1.83 4.24
N SER A 42 12.41 -1.73 5.01
CA SER A 42 13.77 -1.93 4.51
C SER A 42 14.07 -3.36 4.08
N ASP A 43 13.37 -4.32 4.65
CA ASP A 43 13.52 -5.75 4.33
C ASP A 43 12.16 -6.47 4.44
N MET A 44 11.58 -6.82 3.30
CA MET A 44 10.33 -7.59 3.25
C MET A 44 10.53 -9.10 3.45
N HIS A 45 11.78 -9.56 3.45
CA HIS A 45 12.14 -10.97 3.66
C HIS A 45 12.49 -11.28 5.11
N GLY A 46 12.82 -10.25 5.89
CA GLY A 46 13.24 -10.39 7.28
C GLY A 46 12.10 -10.82 8.21
N LYS A 47 12.47 -11.52 9.29
CA LYS A 47 11.52 -11.91 10.35
C LYS A 47 10.89 -10.70 11.04
N ASP A 48 11.54 -9.56 10.99
CA ASP A 48 11.11 -8.33 11.65
C ASP A 48 10.09 -7.54 10.80
N ALA A 49 9.98 -7.83 9.49
CA ALA A 49 9.01 -7.18 8.61
C ALA A 49 7.58 -7.33 9.12
N SER A 50 7.19 -8.55 9.50
CA SER A 50 5.84 -8.80 10.03
C SER A 50 5.59 -8.10 11.37
N ALA A 51 6.60 -8.01 12.23
CA ALA A 51 6.50 -7.29 13.51
C ALA A 51 6.35 -5.78 13.30
N ALA A 52 7.03 -5.21 12.30
CA ALA A 52 6.98 -3.79 11.97
C ALA A 52 5.58 -3.34 11.48
N LEU A 53 4.78 -4.26 10.93
CA LEU A 53 3.42 -3.95 10.46
C LEU A 53 2.41 -3.84 11.60
N ARG A 54 2.76 -4.28 12.80
CA ARG A 54 1.84 -4.31 13.94
C ARG A 54 1.37 -2.91 14.30
N GLY A 55 0.05 -2.74 14.39
CA GLY A 55 -0.58 -1.46 14.74
C GLY A 55 -0.53 -0.40 13.64
N LYS A 56 -0.06 -0.73 12.44
CA LYS A 56 0.01 0.19 11.32
C LYS A 56 -1.13 -0.03 10.33
N TRP A 57 -1.58 1.06 9.69
CA TRP A 57 -2.62 1.04 8.67
C TRP A 57 -2.09 1.24 7.26
N ILE A 58 -1.20 2.21 7.07
CA ILE A 58 -0.59 2.49 5.77
C ILE A 58 0.92 2.30 5.89
N ILE A 59 1.44 1.43 5.04
CA ILE A 59 2.87 1.14 4.93
C ILE A 59 3.35 1.71 3.61
N GLU A 60 4.31 2.59 3.65
CA GLU A 60 4.95 3.10 2.45
C GLU A 60 6.01 2.11 1.94
N LEU A 61 5.99 1.89 0.64
CA LEU A 61 7.04 1.23 -0.13
C LEU A 61 7.76 2.32 -0.93
N PRO A 62 8.85 2.88 -0.40
CA PRO A 62 9.53 4.01 -1.05
C PRO A 62 10.30 3.56 -2.27
N GLU A 63 10.49 4.48 -3.20
CA GLU A 63 11.39 4.34 -4.35
C GLU A 63 11.19 3.05 -5.16
N LEU A 64 9.95 2.73 -5.53
CA LEU A 64 9.64 1.54 -6.31
C LEU A 64 10.47 1.42 -7.59
N SER A 65 10.92 2.54 -8.15
CA SER A 65 11.80 2.58 -9.35
C SER A 65 13.21 2.03 -9.11
N ALA A 66 13.63 1.92 -7.86
CA ALA A 66 14.94 1.33 -7.50
C ALA A 66 14.88 -0.20 -7.33
N MET A 67 13.69 -0.79 -7.35
CA MET A 67 13.50 -2.22 -7.16
C MET A 67 13.97 -3.02 -8.37
N ARG A 68 14.67 -4.11 -8.11
CA ARG A 68 15.00 -5.12 -9.11
C ARG A 68 13.77 -6.01 -9.39
N ARG A 69 13.78 -6.73 -10.50
CA ARG A 69 12.70 -7.67 -10.85
C ARG A 69 12.44 -8.71 -9.74
N SER A 70 13.49 -9.24 -9.12
CA SER A 70 13.38 -10.15 -7.97
C SER A 70 12.65 -9.53 -6.78
N ASP A 71 12.90 -8.25 -6.54
CA ASP A 71 12.29 -7.52 -5.44
C ASP A 71 10.80 -7.27 -5.71
N THR A 72 10.44 -7.02 -6.98
CA THR A 72 9.05 -6.89 -7.40
C THR A 72 8.24 -8.15 -7.13
N GLU A 73 8.78 -9.34 -7.42
CA GLU A 73 8.11 -10.61 -7.10
C GLU A 73 7.96 -10.81 -5.58
N ALA A 74 8.97 -10.46 -4.82
CA ALA A 74 8.91 -10.50 -3.36
C ALA A 74 7.83 -9.55 -2.81
N VAL A 75 7.74 -8.33 -3.35
CA VAL A 75 6.68 -7.36 -3.02
C VAL A 75 5.31 -7.95 -3.33
N LYS A 76 5.10 -8.52 -4.53
CA LYS A 76 3.82 -9.13 -4.91
C LYS A 76 3.42 -10.26 -3.97
N ALA A 77 4.36 -11.13 -3.62
CA ALA A 77 4.13 -12.20 -2.65
C ALA A 77 3.79 -11.64 -1.27
N PHE A 78 4.50 -10.59 -0.85
CA PHE A 78 4.27 -9.93 0.42
C PHE A 78 2.91 -9.23 0.47
N LEU A 79 2.50 -8.51 -0.58
CA LEU A 79 1.18 -7.87 -0.69
C LEU A 79 0.03 -8.88 -0.57
N SER A 80 0.22 -10.09 -1.09
CA SER A 80 -0.81 -11.13 -1.12
C SER A 80 -1.08 -11.79 0.22
N ARG A 81 -0.22 -11.60 1.23
CA ARG A 81 -0.42 -12.18 2.56
C ARG A 81 -1.68 -11.62 3.21
N THR A 82 -2.40 -12.48 3.88
CA THR A 82 -3.60 -12.13 4.67
C THR A 82 -3.36 -12.15 6.18
N GLU A 83 -2.27 -12.78 6.59
CA GLU A 83 -1.83 -12.88 7.98
C GLU A 83 -0.33 -12.62 8.09
N GLU A 84 0.09 -12.19 9.26
CA GLU A 84 1.48 -12.05 9.64
C GLU A 84 1.85 -13.14 10.65
N ARG A 85 3.04 -13.72 10.45
CA ARG A 85 3.63 -14.68 11.38
C ARG A 85 4.97 -14.16 11.84
N TYR A 86 5.11 -13.98 13.13
CA TYR A 86 6.36 -13.52 13.72
C TYR A 86 6.48 -13.96 15.17
N ARG A 87 7.70 -13.96 15.65
CA ARG A 87 7.97 -14.17 17.06
C ARG A 87 8.33 -12.83 17.69
N PRO A 88 7.54 -12.32 18.64
CA PRO A 88 7.87 -11.09 19.34
C PRO A 88 9.24 -11.17 20.01
N ALA A 89 9.93 -10.04 20.15
CA ALA A 89 11.14 -9.96 20.92
C ALA A 89 10.87 -10.51 22.34
N TYR A 90 11.72 -11.43 22.79
CA TYR A 90 11.56 -12.15 24.08
C TYR A 90 10.32 -13.08 24.16
N GLY A 91 9.52 -13.18 23.11
CA GLY A 91 8.39 -14.11 23.06
C GLY A 91 8.83 -15.58 23.02
N ARG A 92 8.10 -16.46 23.69
CA ARG A 92 8.38 -17.92 23.70
C ARG A 92 7.72 -18.65 22.52
N SER A 93 6.65 -18.10 21.98
CA SER A 93 5.88 -18.69 20.89
C SER A 93 5.72 -17.75 19.71
N GLU A 94 5.43 -18.32 18.55
CA GLU A 94 5.03 -17.59 17.34
C GLU A 94 3.63 -16.99 17.54
N VAL A 95 3.42 -15.80 17.00
CA VAL A 95 2.14 -15.12 16.97
C VAL A 95 1.66 -15.07 15.52
N ILE A 96 0.39 -15.32 15.30
CA ILE A 96 -0.29 -15.19 14.02
C ILE A 96 -1.35 -14.12 14.16
N GLU A 97 -1.23 -13.05 13.39
CA GLU A 97 -2.18 -11.94 13.41
C GLU A 97 -2.75 -11.69 12.01
N PRO A 98 -4.08 -11.56 11.86
CA PRO A 98 -4.68 -11.13 10.60
C PRO A 98 -4.18 -9.75 10.21
N ARG A 99 -3.74 -9.59 8.95
CA ARG A 99 -3.19 -8.33 8.44
C ARG A 99 -4.24 -7.22 8.43
N ARG A 100 -3.91 -6.07 8.98
CA ARG A 100 -4.76 -4.87 9.04
C ARG A 100 -4.31 -3.74 8.13
N CYS A 101 -3.04 -3.74 7.75
CA CYS A 101 -2.45 -2.68 6.93
C CYS A 101 -2.70 -2.88 5.43
N VAL A 102 -2.56 -1.78 4.71
CA VAL A 102 -2.45 -1.71 3.25
C VAL A 102 -1.13 -1.07 2.87
N PHE A 103 -0.74 -1.23 1.60
CA PHE A 103 0.53 -0.73 1.09
C PHE A 103 0.29 0.38 0.08
N ALA A 104 1.17 1.37 0.10
CA ALA A 104 1.22 2.41 -0.90
C ALA A 104 2.66 2.62 -1.34
N GLY A 105 2.88 2.68 -2.63
CA GLY A 105 4.20 2.94 -3.21
C GLY A 105 4.40 4.42 -3.52
N THR A 106 5.64 4.86 -3.50
CA THR A 106 6.02 6.17 -4.01
C THR A 106 7.15 6.02 -5.02
N THR A 107 7.12 6.81 -6.10
CA THR A 107 8.16 6.82 -7.11
C THR A 107 8.32 8.19 -7.74
N ASN A 108 9.52 8.50 -8.20
CA ASN A 108 9.84 9.71 -8.96
C ASN A 108 9.84 9.47 -10.47
N ARG A 109 9.70 8.21 -10.87
CA ARG A 109 9.76 7.75 -12.26
C ARG A 109 8.43 7.09 -12.62
N ASN A 110 8.17 6.98 -13.90
CA ASN A 110 7.01 6.30 -14.47
C ASN A 110 7.37 5.02 -15.24
N ASP A 111 8.64 4.57 -15.18
CA ASP A 111 9.20 3.37 -15.81
C ASP A 111 9.68 2.34 -14.77
N TYR A 112 8.86 2.00 -13.81
CA TYR A 112 9.25 1.17 -12.65
C TYR A 112 8.58 -0.21 -12.63
N LEU A 113 7.60 -0.45 -13.49
CA LEU A 113 6.90 -1.74 -13.58
C LEU A 113 7.45 -2.52 -14.77
N THR A 114 8.54 -3.22 -14.57
CA THR A 114 9.24 -4.00 -15.62
C THR A 114 8.68 -5.41 -15.83
N ASP A 115 7.48 -5.71 -15.29
CA ASP A 115 6.95 -7.07 -15.32
C ASP A 115 5.53 -7.14 -15.88
N ASP A 116 5.36 -7.94 -16.93
CA ASP A 116 4.10 -8.15 -17.65
C ASP A 116 3.05 -8.96 -16.86
N THR A 117 3.43 -9.62 -15.76
CA THR A 117 2.57 -10.63 -15.12
C THR A 117 1.86 -10.19 -13.83
N GLY A 118 2.20 -9.04 -13.27
CA GLY A 118 1.69 -8.64 -11.94
C GLY A 118 1.20 -7.22 -11.82
N GLY A 119 1.16 -6.46 -12.89
CA GLY A 119 0.83 -5.04 -12.93
C GLY A 119 -0.52 -4.69 -12.30
N ARG A 120 -1.49 -5.58 -12.30
CA ARG A 120 -2.82 -5.38 -11.70
C ARG A 120 -2.79 -5.07 -10.19
N ARG A 121 -1.69 -5.38 -9.51
CA ARG A 121 -1.54 -5.08 -8.07
C ARG A 121 -1.10 -3.66 -7.79
N PHE A 122 -0.53 -3.00 -8.78
CA PHE A 122 -0.04 -1.62 -8.63
C PHE A 122 -1.00 -0.68 -9.33
N TRP A 123 -1.52 0.27 -8.58
CA TRP A 123 -2.49 1.26 -9.08
C TRP A 123 -1.81 2.63 -9.14
N PRO A 124 -1.23 2.99 -10.30
CA PRO A 124 -0.51 4.23 -10.44
C PRO A 124 -1.45 5.44 -10.46
N VAL A 125 -1.09 6.44 -9.70
CA VAL A 125 -1.76 7.73 -9.65
C VAL A 125 -0.71 8.84 -9.73
N THR A 126 -0.81 9.65 -10.76
CA THR A 126 0.06 10.81 -10.90
C THR A 126 -0.35 11.91 -9.92
N VAL A 127 0.60 12.35 -9.10
CA VAL A 127 0.39 13.39 -8.10
C VAL A 127 0.62 14.76 -8.74
N GLY A 128 -0.40 15.61 -8.67
CA GLY A 128 -0.34 17.01 -9.05
C GLY A 128 0.12 17.92 -7.91
N ALA A 129 -0.43 19.11 -7.85
CA ALA A 129 -0.21 20.02 -6.73
C ALA A 129 -0.87 19.47 -5.46
N VAL A 130 -0.10 19.31 -4.40
CA VAL A 130 -0.56 18.77 -3.12
C VAL A 130 -0.95 19.90 -2.19
N LYS A 131 -2.18 19.85 -1.69
CA LYS A 131 -2.70 20.74 -0.67
C LYS A 131 -2.81 19.99 0.65
N LEU A 132 -1.69 19.87 1.33
CA LEU A 132 -1.56 19.02 2.51
C LEU A 132 -2.45 19.48 3.67
N ASP A 133 -2.60 20.80 3.84
CA ASP A 133 -3.42 21.35 4.90
C ASP A 133 -4.91 21.02 4.69
N GLU A 134 -5.41 21.14 3.45
CA GLU A 134 -6.79 20.75 3.09
C GLU A 134 -6.98 19.24 3.32
N LEU A 135 -6.05 18.41 2.86
CA LEU A 135 -6.10 16.95 3.09
C LEU A 135 -6.15 16.61 4.58
N THR A 136 -5.38 17.31 5.40
CA THR A 136 -5.35 17.07 6.84
C THR A 136 -6.66 17.47 7.51
N GLN A 137 -7.28 18.56 7.07
CA GLN A 137 -8.59 19.02 7.55
C GLN A 137 -9.69 18.04 7.16
N ASP A 138 -9.66 17.53 5.92
CA ASP A 138 -10.70 16.65 5.37
C ASP A 138 -10.49 15.17 5.74
N ARG A 139 -9.39 14.81 6.39
CA ARG A 139 -9.02 13.44 6.70
C ARG A 139 -10.15 12.61 7.33
N GLU A 140 -10.77 13.14 8.36
CA GLU A 140 -11.83 12.44 9.09
C GLU A 140 -13.06 12.21 8.19
N GLN A 141 -13.38 13.19 7.34
CA GLN A 141 -14.47 13.08 6.37
C GLN A 141 -14.17 12.03 5.29
N ILE A 142 -12.95 12.00 4.78
CA ILE A 142 -12.49 10.98 3.81
C ILE A 142 -12.62 9.57 4.41
N TRP A 143 -12.22 9.39 5.66
CA TRP A 143 -12.35 8.10 6.33
C TRP A 143 -13.81 7.75 6.63
N ALA A 144 -14.64 8.72 7.01
CA ALA A 144 -16.08 8.51 7.23
C ALA A 144 -16.77 8.02 5.95
N GLU A 145 -16.48 8.66 4.80
CA GLU A 145 -16.98 8.24 3.49
C GLU A 145 -16.50 6.82 3.13
N ALA A 146 -15.21 6.54 3.31
CA ALA A 146 -14.66 5.22 3.04
C ALA A 146 -15.31 4.11 3.89
N VAL A 147 -15.66 4.40 5.15
CA VAL A 147 -16.38 3.48 6.03
C VAL A 147 -17.81 3.29 5.58
N ASP A 148 -18.48 4.36 5.18
CA ASP A 148 -19.85 4.32 4.66
C ASP A 148 -19.93 3.47 3.38
N LEU A 149 -19.06 3.72 2.41
CA LEU A 149 -18.92 2.94 1.18
C LEU A 149 -18.69 1.44 1.49
N TYR A 150 -17.81 1.16 2.45
CA TYR A 150 -17.56 -0.22 2.87
C TYR A 150 -18.81 -0.88 3.48
N ARG A 151 -19.53 -0.19 4.36
CA ARG A 151 -20.76 -0.68 5.00
C ARG A 151 -21.89 -0.93 4.01
N ASN A 152 -21.95 -0.11 2.96
CA ASN A 152 -22.92 -0.24 1.87
C ASN A 152 -22.49 -1.29 0.82
N GLY A 153 -21.42 -2.06 1.08
CA GLY A 153 -20.99 -3.17 0.23
C GLY A 153 -20.31 -2.76 -1.07
N VAL A 154 -19.84 -1.53 -1.17
CA VAL A 154 -19.05 -1.08 -2.32
C VAL A 154 -17.75 -1.89 -2.39
N ARG A 155 -17.44 -2.40 -3.57
CA ARG A 155 -16.24 -3.22 -3.80
C ARG A 155 -14.97 -2.37 -3.65
N TRP A 156 -13.97 -2.90 -2.97
CA TRP A 156 -12.64 -2.29 -2.80
C TRP A 156 -11.57 -2.98 -3.65
N TRP A 157 -11.97 -3.79 -4.60
CA TRP A 157 -11.11 -4.47 -5.57
C TRP A 157 -11.61 -4.15 -6.98
N LEU A 158 -10.72 -4.21 -7.94
CA LEU A 158 -11.05 -4.02 -9.34
C LEU A 158 -11.82 -5.23 -9.87
N ASP A 159 -12.82 -5.01 -10.70
CA ASP A 159 -13.43 -6.07 -11.49
C ASP A 159 -12.58 -6.36 -12.76
N ARG A 160 -13.04 -7.29 -13.60
CA ARG A 160 -12.29 -7.68 -14.81
C ARG A 160 -12.12 -6.54 -15.84
N LEU A 161 -13.07 -5.61 -15.91
CA LEU A 161 -12.98 -4.47 -16.81
C LEU A 161 -12.00 -3.43 -16.24
N ASP A 162 -12.10 -3.15 -14.95
CA ASP A 162 -11.20 -2.26 -14.24
C ASP A 162 -9.76 -2.81 -14.23
N GLU A 163 -9.59 -4.13 -14.05
CA GLU A 163 -8.27 -4.78 -14.14
C GLU A 163 -7.64 -4.61 -15.52
N ARG A 164 -8.42 -4.68 -16.62
CA ARG A 164 -7.91 -4.42 -17.97
C ARG A 164 -7.51 -2.96 -18.16
N ALA A 165 -8.33 -2.03 -17.69
CA ALA A 165 -8.00 -0.61 -17.72
C ALA A 165 -6.74 -0.29 -16.92
N ALA A 166 -6.63 -0.83 -15.71
CA ALA A 166 -5.44 -0.69 -14.89
C ALA A 166 -4.21 -1.31 -15.55
N ALA A 167 -4.34 -2.49 -16.17
CA ALA A 167 -3.24 -3.13 -16.89
C ALA A 167 -2.76 -2.29 -18.08
N ALA A 168 -3.67 -1.65 -18.81
CA ALA A 168 -3.32 -0.75 -19.92
C ALA A 168 -2.53 0.47 -19.42
N VAL A 169 -2.92 1.04 -18.28
CA VAL A 169 -2.19 2.14 -17.64
C VAL A 169 -0.81 1.67 -17.17
N VAL A 170 -0.72 0.49 -16.57
CA VAL A 170 0.54 -0.10 -16.11
C VAL A 170 1.49 -0.38 -17.27
N ALA A 171 0.99 -0.88 -18.40
CA ALA A 171 1.80 -1.17 -19.59
C ALA A 171 2.53 0.07 -20.14
N THR A 172 2.05 1.27 -19.87
CA THR A 172 2.75 2.52 -20.24
C THR A 172 3.91 2.88 -19.27
N ARG A 173 4.14 2.09 -18.23
CA ARG A 173 5.19 2.25 -17.22
C ARG A 173 6.28 1.17 -17.30
N ALA A 174 6.20 0.30 -18.28
CA ALA A 174 7.19 -0.75 -18.55
C ALA A 174 8.38 -0.26 -19.38
#